data_4406bf60223f6077f0250a0fa8706fff
#
_entry.id   4406bf60223f6077f0250a0fa8706fff
#
_cell.length_a   1.000
_cell.length_b   1.000
_cell.length_c   1.000
_cell.angle_alpha   90.00
_cell.angle_beta   90.00
_cell.angle_gamma   90.00
#
_symmetry.space_group_name_H-M   'P 1'
#
loop_
_entity.id
_entity.type
_entity.pdbx_description
1 polymer ?
#
loop_
_entity_poly.entity_id
_entity_poly.type
_entity_poly.pdbx_seq_one_letter_code
_entity_poly.pdbx_strand_id
1 'polypeptide(L)'
;ISLETLSVASYLLSGYLKRDPRSSEAALKYLLVGSAAAAVYLYGSSFLYGLSGSTNLATIGLEIINKPSFITSLALVFVLSTVAFKIAAVPFHQWTPDVYEGSPTPVVAFLSVGSKTAGFAFAIRILSTTFSSFDEEWKLLFTILAILSMALGNVVALAQTSMKRMLAYSSIGQAGFVMIGIVSGTQDGLSAAVLYLAAYLFMNLGAFSCVILFSLRTGSDRILDYSGLYQKDPLITLGLSLCLLSLGGLPPMLGFFGKIYLFFAGWANHQYLLVIVGLVTSVISIYYYISVIKMMVVKEPQEASEIVKAYPEINWGIIGLPPLRIALYTCVAVTALGGILSNPLFKLANTAVSETPFLQAMIAVTNNIS
;
A
#
# COMPACT_ATOMS: atom_id res chain seq x y z
N ILE A 1 9.37 -12.78 14.66
CA ILE A 1 10.77 -12.29 14.73
C ILE A 1 11.09 -11.46 13.48
N SER A 2 11.04 -12.01 12.26
CA SER A 2 11.43 -11.29 11.02
C SER A 2 10.62 -10.02 10.79
N LEU A 3 9.33 -10.01 11.14
CA LEU A 3 8.45 -8.86 11.02
C LEU A 3 8.86 -7.72 11.98
N GLU A 4 9.29 -8.06 13.19
CA GLU A 4 9.79 -7.07 14.15
C GLU A 4 11.20 -6.60 13.81
N THR A 5 12.04 -7.46 13.25
CA THR A 5 13.36 -7.04 12.70
C THR A 5 13.19 -5.98 11.61
N LEU A 6 12.24 -6.20 10.68
CA LEU A 6 11.89 -5.20 9.66
C LEU A 6 11.41 -3.89 10.29
N SER A 7 10.61 -3.96 11.36
CA SER A 7 10.09 -2.78 12.05
C SER A 7 11.18 -1.95 12.68
N VAL A 8 12.06 -2.56 13.46
CA VAL A 8 13.18 -1.87 14.13
C VAL A 8 14.11 -1.23 13.10
N ALA A 9 14.47 -1.96 12.04
CA ALA A 9 15.25 -1.41 10.94
C ALA A 9 14.57 -0.19 10.30
N SER A 10 13.23 -0.26 10.12
CA SER A 10 12.45 0.84 9.55
C SER A 10 12.41 2.07 10.45
N TYR A 11 12.34 1.90 11.78
CA TYR A 11 12.40 3.01 12.73
C TYR A 11 13.73 3.75 12.65
N LEU A 12 14.84 3.01 12.59
CA LEU A 12 16.19 3.57 12.46
C LEU A 12 16.37 4.31 11.13
N LEU A 13 15.88 3.73 10.03
CA LEU A 13 15.95 4.36 8.71
C LEU A 13 15.11 5.64 8.64
N SER A 14 13.94 5.67 9.28
CA SER A 14 13.09 6.87 9.33
C SER A 14 13.79 8.05 10.02
N GLY A 15 14.62 7.79 11.03
CA GLY A 15 15.44 8.78 11.74
C GLY A 15 16.86 8.96 11.20
N TYR A 16 17.14 8.55 9.96
CA TYR A 16 18.50 8.55 9.42
C TYR A 16 19.12 9.95 9.34
N LEU A 17 18.32 10.99 9.06
CA LEU A 17 18.79 12.37 8.99
C LEU A 17 18.81 13.01 10.39
N LYS A 18 19.87 12.74 11.16
CA LYS A 18 20.01 13.16 12.56
C LYS A 18 19.93 14.68 12.80
N ARG A 19 20.23 15.51 11.79
CA ARG A 19 20.19 16.97 11.86
C ARG A 19 18.83 17.56 11.51
N ASP A 20 17.91 16.75 10.97
CA ASP A 20 16.55 17.17 10.64
C ASP A 20 15.60 16.81 11.79
N PRO A 21 15.02 17.80 12.51
CA PRO A 21 14.07 17.55 13.58
C PRO A 21 12.85 16.73 13.11
N ARG A 22 12.41 16.90 11.86
CA ARG A 22 11.27 16.18 11.29
C ARG A 22 11.56 14.68 11.18
N SER A 23 12.78 14.32 10.77
CA SER A 23 13.21 12.92 10.68
C SER A 23 13.27 12.25 12.06
N SER A 24 13.75 12.96 13.07
CA SER A 24 13.79 12.47 14.44
C SER A 24 12.39 12.31 15.04
N GLU A 25 11.48 13.27 14.78
CA GLU A 25 10.08 13.20 15.20
C GLU A 25 9.36 12.03 14.52
N ALA A 26 9.55 11.84 13.21
CA ALA A 26 8.98 10.73 12.45
C ALA A 26 9.41 9.38 13.01
N ALA A 27 10.71 9.22 13.30
CA ALA A 27 11.25 8.00 13.89
C ALA A 27 10.67 7.72 15.28
N LEU A 28 10.55 8.75 16.13
CA LEU A 28 10.00 8.62 17.47
C LEU A 28 8.52 8.22 17.43
N LYS A 29 7.70 8.88 16.60
CA LYS A 29 6.29 8.54 16.41
C LYS A 29 6.13 7.11 15.90
N TYR A 30 6.96 6.71 14.92
CA TYR A 30 6.91 5.36 14.37
C TYR A 30 7.31 4.30 15.38
N LEU A 31 8.36 4.56 16.17
CA LEU A 31 8.81 3.68 17.25
C LEU A 31 7.74 3.50 18.33
N LEU A 32 7.15 4.61 18.83
CA LEU A 32 6.17 4.55 19.91
C LEU A 32 4.90 3.79 19.52
N VAL A 33 4.33 4.12 18.36
CA VAL A 33 3.10 3.43 17.88
C VAL A 33 3.41 2.00 17.48
N GLY A 34 4.57 1.77 16.86
CA GLY A 34 4.98 0.44 16.44
C GLY A 34 5.31 -0.50 17.59
N SER A 35 5.96 -0.01 18.66
CA SER A 35 6.22 -0.82 19.87
C SER A 35 4.93 -1.15 20.63
N ALA A 36 3.96 -0.22 20.68
CA ALA A 36 2.63 -0.51 21.21
C ALA A 36 1.91 -1.60 20.41
N ALA A 37 1.94 -1.51 19.07
CA ALA A 37 1.36 -2.55 18.20
C ALA A 37 2.06 -3.91 18.37
N ALA A 38 3.39 -3.94 18.55
CA ALA A 38 4.14 -5.17 18.82
C ALA A 38 3.75 -5.79 20.18
N ALA A 39 3.56 -4.98 21.21
CA ALA A 39 3.10 -5.45 22.51
C ALA A 39 1.70 -6.09 22.41
N VAL A 40 0.78 -5.46 21.69
CA VAL A 40 -0.56 -6.01 21.42
C VAL A 40 -0.50 -7.34 20.67
N TYR A 41 0.37 -7.44 19.65
CA TYR A 41 0.59 -8.69 18.92
C TYR A 41 1.12 -9.81 19.81
N LEU A 42 2.14 -9.52 20.61
CA LEU A 42 2.73 -10.51 21.51
C LEU A 42 1.73 -10.98 22.56
N TYR A 43 0.89 -10.08 23.07
CA TYR A 43 -0.16 -10.41 24.00
C TYR A 43 -1.23 -11.32 23.37
N GLY A 44 -1.70 -11.00 22.15
CA GLY A 44 -2.59 -11.88 21.39
C GLY A 44 -1.97 -13.25 21.10
N SER A 45 -0.69 -13.26 20.70
CA SER A 45 0.04 -14.50 20.42
C SER A 45 0.24 -15.37 21.66
N SER A 46 0.35 -14.76 22.86
CA SER A 46 0.46 -15.50 24.12
C SER A 46 -0.82 -16.31 24.43
N PHE A 47 -1.98 -15.78 24.08
CA PHE A 47 -3.24 -16.54 24.19
C PHE A 47 -3.26 -17.75 23.26
N LEU A 48 -2.82 -17.58 22.00
CA LEU A 48 -2.73 -18.66 21.04
C LEU A 48 -1.77 -19.76 21.52
N TYR A 49 -0.63 -19.36 22.07
CA TYR A 49 0.33 -20.28 22.66
C TYR A 49 -0.25 -20.99 23.91
N GLY A 50 -0.93 -20.26 24.79
CA GLY A 50 -1.56 -20.81 25.97
C GLY A 50 -2.62 -21.87 25.66
N LEU A 51 -3.34 -21.71 24.54
CA LEU A 51 -4.37 -22.66 24.09
C LEU A 51 -3.77 -23.90 23.42
N SER A 52 -2.66 -23.75 22.66
CA SER A 52 -2.11 -24.81 21.80
C SER A 52 -0.82 -25.46 22.32
N GLY A 53 -0.10 -24.77 23.22
CA GLY A 53 1.24 -25.19 23.65
C GLY A 53 2.30 -25.21 22.53
N SER A 54 2.01 -24.64 21.35
CA SER A 54 2.86 -24.70 20.17
C SER A 54 3.05 -23.31 19.56
N THR A 55 4.18 -23.14 18.83
CA THR A 55 4.47 -21.97 18.00
C THR A 55 4.24 -22.25 16.51
N ASN A 56 3.89 -23.47 16.14
CA ASN A 56 3.58 -23.83 14.78
C ASN A 56 2.15 -23.38 14.41
N LEU A 57 2.03 -22.53 13.38
CA LEU A 57 0.75 -21.94 12.98
C LEU A 57 -0.32 -22.98 12.60
N ALA A 58 0.08 -24.08 11.95
CA ALA A 58 -0.86 -25.14 11.58
C ALA A 58 -1.36 -25.90 12.81
N THR A 59 -0.48 -26.21 13.77
CA THR A 59 -0.86 -26.86 15.04
C THR A 59 -1.79 -25.96 15.85
N ILE A 60 -1.49 -24.66 15.92
CA ILE A 60 -2.36 -23.66 16.58
C ILE A 60 -3.75 -23.67 15.93
N GLY A 61 -3.81 -23.63 14.58
CA GLY A 61 -5.07 -23.66 13.85
C GLY A 61 -5.92 -24.90 14.16
N LEU A 62 -5.32 -26.09 14.19
CA LEU A 62 -6.01 -27.34 14.54
C LEU A 62 -6.57 -27.33 15.97
N GLU A 63 -5.79 -26.83 16.95
CA GLU A 63 -6.27 -26.73 18.35
C GLU A 63 -7.42 -25.73 18.50
N ILE A 64 -7.38 -24.62 17.76
CA ILE A 64 -8.45 -23.62 17.74
C ILE A 64 -9.75 -24.19 17.17
N ILE A 65 -9.68 -24.99 16.11
CA ILE A 65 -10.84 -25.68 15.53
C ILE A 65 -11.46 -26.62 16.54
N ASN A 66 -10.64 -27.38 17.27
CA ASN A 66 -11.12 -28.37 18.25
C ASN A 66 -11.68 -27.72 19.51
N LYS A 67 -11.24 -26.52 19.89
CA LYS A 67 -11.61 -25.82 21.11
C LYS A 67 -11.91 -24.33 20.86
N PRO A 68 -12.98 -24.01 20.13
CA PRO A 68 -13.33 -22.60 19.91
C PRO A 68 -13.68 -21.94 21.25
N SER A 69 -13.08 -20.77 21.50
CA SER A 69 -13.27 -20.06 22.78
C SER A 69 -13.29 -18.55 22.55
N PHE A 70 -13.88 -17.80 23.47
CA PHE A 70 -13.85 -16.35 23.48
C PHE A 70 -12.40 -15.81 23.46
N ILE A 71 -11.46 -16.53 24.09
CA ILE A 71 -10.04 -16.17 24.11
C ILE A 71 -9.45 -16.16 22.68
N THR A 72 -9.91 -17.08 21.83
CA THR A 72 -9.48 -17.13 20.41
C THR A 72 -9.96 -15.92 19.62
N SER A 73 -11.22 -15.50 19.80
CA SER A 73 -11.76 -14.29 19.17
C SER A 73 -11.02 -13.04 19.67
N LEU A 74 -10.66 -12.99 20.95
CA LEU A 74 -9.85 -11.90 21.50
C LEU A 74 -8.44 -11.89 20.92
N ALA A 75 -7.80 -13.04 20.76
CA ALA A 75 -6.50 -13.18 20.12
C ALA A 75 -6.55 -12.74 18.63
N LEU A 76 -7.63 -13.09 17.91
CA LEU A 76 -7.86 -12.63 16.54
C LEU A 76 -7.87 -11.10 16.46
N VAL A 77 -8.61 -10.42 17.34
CA VAL A 77 -8.69 -8.94 17.36
C VAL A 77 -7.32 -8.32 17.61
N PHE A 78 -6.53 -8.85 18.54
CA PHE A 78 -5.19 -8.35 18.83
C PHE A 78 -4.23 -8.56 17.67
N VAL A 79 -4.22 -9.72 17.04
CA VAL A 79 -3.41 -10.01 15.85
C VAL A 79 -3.82 -9.10 14.68
N LEU A 80 -5.13 -8.96 14.43
CA LEU A 80 -5.64 -8.11 13.36
C LEU A 80 -5.33 -6.63 13.58
N SER A 81 -5.36 -6.12 14.79
CA SER A 81 -4.99 -4.73 15.08
C SER A 81 -3.54 -4.44 14.69
N THR A 82 -2.64 -5.39 14.93
CA THR A 82 -1.22 -5.27 14.54
C THR A 82 -1.04 -5.39 13.03
N VAL A 83 -1.75 -6.32 12.39
CA VAL A 83 -1.77 -6.40 10.91
C VAL A 83 -2.26 -5.07 10.33
N ALA A 84 -3.37 -4.52 10.85
CA ALA A 84 -3.93 -3.25 10.41
C ALA A 84 -2.92 -2.09 10.58
N PHE A 85 -2.16 -2.05 11.68
CA PHE A 85 -1.06 -1.12 11.86
C PHE A 85 0.01 -1.28 10.75
N LYS A 86 0.45 -2.51 10.45
CA LYS A 86 1.50 -2.77 9.46
C LYS A 86 1.11 -2.38 8.03
N ILE A 87 -0.13 -2.64 7.64
CA ILE A 87 -0.64 -2.24 6.31
C ILE A 87 -1.15 -0.79 6.28
N ALA A 88 -1.12 -0.11 7.43
CA ALA A 88 -1.65 1.24 7.62
C ALA A 88 -3.15 1.36 7.35
N ALA A 89 -3.94 0.37 7.80
CA ALA A 89 -5.40 0.42 7.69
C ALA A 89 -6.01 1.33 8.76
N VAL A 90 -7.11 2.00 8.43
CA VAL A 90 -7.87 2.82 9.37
C VAL A 90 -8.58 1.92 10.38
N PRO A 91 -8.50 2.22 11.72
CA PRO A 91 -8.00 3.44 12.35
C PRO A 91 -6.51 3.45 12.70
N PHE A 92 -5.76 2.38 12.45
CA PHE A 92 -4.36 2.21 12.85
C PHE A 92 -3.35 2.90 11.92
N HIS A 93 -3.79 3.80 11.06
CA HIS A 93 -3.02 4.47 10.00
C HIS A 93 -2.29 5.75 10.43
N GLN A 94 -2.56 6.29 11.62
CA GLN A 94 -2.17 7.63 12.04
C GLN A 94 -0.67 7.93 11.93
N TRP A 95 0.16 6.91 12.09
CA TRP A 95 1.61 7.03 11.96
C TRP A 95 2.08 7.32 10.52
N THR A 96 1.35 6.84 9.52
CA THR A 96 1.82 6.82 8.12
C THR A 96 2.02 8.20 7.51
N PRO A 97 1.09 9.17 7.61
CA PRO A 97 1.29 10.49 7.03
C PRO A 97 2.48 11.25 7.65
N ASP A 98 2.62 11.19 8.97
CA ASP A 98 3.67 11.90 9.69
C ASP A 98 5.05 11.28 9.43
N VAL A 99 5.12 9.95 9.41
CA VAL A 99 6.36 9.22 9.10
C VAL A 99 6.79 9.44 7.64
N TYR A 100 5.83 9.46 6.69
CA TYR A 100 6.18 9.69 5.28
C TYR A 100 6.63 11.12 5.02
N GLU A 101 6.04 12.10 5.69
CA GLU A 101 6.45 13.50 5.56
C GLU A 101 7.84 13.74 6.14
N GLY A 102 8.10 13.24 7.36
CA GLY A 102 9.36 13.52 8.08
C GLY A 102 10.53 12.63 7.69
N SER A 103 10.30 11.42 7.18
CA SER A 103 11.39 10.52 6.81
C SER A 103 12.07 10.89 5.49
N PRO A 104 13.34 10.47 5.28
CA PRO A 104 14.00 10.61 3.99
C PRO A 104 13.20 9.94 2.88
N THR A 105 13.03 10.62 1.74
CA THR A 105 12.14 10.15 0.65
C THR A 105 12.47 8.74 0.14
N PRO A 106 13.73 8.29 0.01
CA PRO A 106 14.04 6.91 -0.37
C PRO A 106 13.55 5.87 0.66
N VAL A 107 13.59 6.22 1.96
CA VAL A 107 13.07 5.36 3.03
C VAL A 107 11.55 5.27 2.92
N VAL A 108 10.87 6.39 2.66
CA VAL A 108 9.43 6.42 2.43
C VAL A 108 9.03 5.55 1.24
N ALA A 109 9.76 5.61 0.13
CA ALA A 109 9.54 4.75 -1.03
C ALA A 109 9.58 3.25 -0.65
N PHE A 110 10.58 2.84 0.13
CA PHE A 110 10.69 1.47 0.63
C PHE A 110 9.54 1.11 1.59
N LEU A 111 9.23 1.95 2.57
CA LEU A 111 8.16 1.70 3.55
C LEU A 111 6.79 1.58 2.90
N SER A 112 6.54 2.39 1.89
CA SER A 112 5.24 2.44 1.21
C SER A 112 4.90 1.16 0.46
N VAL A 113 5.89 0.40 0.05
CA VAL A 113 5.73 -0.83 -0.74
C VAL A 113 6.22 -2.06 0.02
N GLY A 114 7.49 -2.11 0.41
CA GLY A 114 8.10 -3.30 0.99
C GLY A 114 7.46 -3.71 2.31
N SER A 115 7.31 -2.77 3.24
CA SER A 115 6.68 -3.02 4.54
C SER A 115 5.21 -3.45 4.40
N LYS A 116 4.45 -2.80 3.50
CA LYS A 116 3.03 -3.13 3.28
C LYS A 116 2.84 -4.49 2.63
N THR A 117 3.63 -4.81 1.60
CA THR A 117 3.56 -6.11 0.94
C THR A 117 3.88 -7.23 1.91
N ALA A 118 4.91 -7.07 2.76
CA ALA A 118 5.22 -8.02 3.82
C ALA A 118 4.08 -8.13 4.84
N GLY A 119 3.43 -7.01 5.20
CA GLY A 119 2.26 -6.98 6.07
C GLY A 119 1.08 -7.76 5.49
N PHE A 120 0.78 -7.59 4.21
CA PHE A 120 -0.27 -8.36 3.52
C PHE A 120 0.06 -9.85 3.41
N ALA A 121 1.30 -10.20 3.07
CA ALA A 121 1.73 -11.60 3.03
C ALA A 121 1.61 -12.27 4.40
N PHE A 122 1.98 -11.57 5.47
CA PHE A 122 1.80 -12.03 6.84
C PHE A 122 0.30 -12.19 7.18
N ALA A 123 -0.53 -11.20 6.84
CA ALA A 123 -1.98 -11.24 7.05
C ALA A 123 -2.61 -12.47 6.40
N ILE A 124 -2.36 -12.67 5.10
CA ILE A 124 -2.89 -13.81 4.35
C ILE A 124 -2.47 -15.12 5.01
N ARG A 125 -1.19 -15.25 5.36
CA ARG A 125 -0.68 -16.48 5.96
C ARG A 125 -1.31 -16.79 7.32
N ILE A 126 -1.38 -15.82 8.24
CA ILE A 126 -1.91 -16.08 9.58
C ILE A 126 -3.42 -16.32 9.58
N LEU A 127 -4.16 -15.61 8.72
CA LEU A 127 -5.60 -15.77 8.59
C LEU A 127 -5.97 -17.13 7.98
N SER A 128 -5.26 -17.55 6.93
CA SER A 128 -5.54 -18.81 6.25
C SER A 128 -5.11 -20.05 7.05
N THR A 129 -4.06 -19.96 7.87
CA THR A 129 -3.54 -21.13 8.60
C THR A 129 -4.02 -21.22 10.03
N THR A 130 -4.06 -20.07 10.74
CA THR A 130 -4.35 -20.06 12.19
C THR A 130 -5.82 -19.79 12.46
N PHE A 131 -6.44 -18.87 11.70
CA PHE A 131 -7.81 -18.42 11.92
C PHE A 131 -8.76 -18.88 10.81
N SER A 132 -8.50 -20.03 10.18
CA SER A 132 -9.36 -20.60 9.13
C SER A 132 -10.78 -20.91 9.61
N SER A 133 -10.97 -21.26 10.88
CA SER A 133 -12.29 -21.51 11.49
C SER A 133 -13.04 -20.24 11.89
N PHE A 134 -12.41 -19.08 11.84
CA PHE A 134 -13.00 -17.77 12.15
C PHE A 134 -13.12 -16.91 10.88
N ASP A 135 -13.48 -17.56 9.77
CA ASP A 135 -13.50 -16.95 8.43
C ASP A 135 -14.50 -15.79 8.35
N GLU A 136 -15.69 -15.95 8.89
CA GLU A 136 -16.73 -14.90 8.89
C GLU A 136 -16.29 -13.69 9.72
N GLU A 137 -15.72 -13.91 10.91
CA GLU A 137 -15.34 -12.85 11.83
C GLU A 137 -14.19 -12.00 11.27
N TRP A 138 -13.11 -12.62 10.77
CA TRP A 138 -12.01 -11.83 10.25
C TRP A 138 -12.36 -11.17 8.90
N LYS A 139 -13.18 -11.78 8.05
CA LYS A 139 -13.70 -11.15 6.83
C LYS A 139 -14.52 -9.91 7.14
N LEU A 140 -15.40 -9.98 8.15
CA LEU A 140 -16.16 -8.82 8.60
C LEU A 140 -15.25 -7.69 9.08
N LEU A 141 -14.28 -7.99 9.94
CA LEU A 141 -13.31 -7.00 10.42
C LEU A 141 -12.50 -6.39 9.29
N PHE A 142 -11.98 -7.20 8.37
CA PHE A 142 -11.25 -6.71 7.19
C PHE A 142 -12.12 -5.86 6.27
N THR A 143 -13.40 -6.20 6.10
CA THR A 143 -14.36 -5.40 5.33
C THR A 143 -14.52 -4.01 5.94
N ILE A 144 -14.67 -3.91 7.25
CA ILE A 144 -14.79 -2.62 7.96
C ILE A 144 -13.50 -1.81 7.79
N LEU A 145 -12.33 -2.43 8.02
CA LEU A 145 -11.04 -1.78 7.84
C LEU A 145 -10.83 -1.29 6.39
N ALA A 146 -11.24 -2.08 5.40
CA ALA A 146 -11.13 -1.75 3.97
C ALA A 146 -12.00 -0.53 3.60
N ILE A 147 -13.27 -0.54 4.01
CA ILE A 147 -14.21 0.57 3.75
C ILE A 147 -13.67 1.87 4.38
N LEU A 148 -13.28 1.83 5.66
CA LEU A 148 -12.74 2.99 6.34
C LEU A 148 -11.44 3.49 5.70
N SER A 149 -10.56 2.58 5.28
CA SER A 149 -9.28 2.93 4.65
C SER A 149 -9.48 3.54 3.27
N MET A 150 -10.37 2.97 2.45
CA MET A 150 -10.71 3.55 1.15
C MET A 150 -11.36 4.92 1.28
N ALA A 151 -12.32 5.07 2.19
CA ALA A 151 -13.03 6.33 2.38
C ALA A 151 -12.11 7.42 2.94
N LEU A 152 -11.51 7.20 4.12
CA LEU A 152 -10.69 8.20 4.78
C LEU A 152 -9.41 8.50 3.99
N GLY A 153 -8.72 7.47 3.49
CA GLY A 153 -7.48 7.65 2.74
C GLY A 153 -7.67 8.55 1.52
N ASN A 154 -8.71 8.32 0.71
CA ASN A 154 -8.94 9.12 -0.49
C ASN A 154 -9.52 10.50 -0.20
N VAL A 155 -10.42 10.65 0.79
CA VAL A 155 -10.99 11.96 1.14
C VAL A 155 -9.93 12.89 1.75
N VAL A 156 -9.10 12.38 2.66
CA VAL A 156 -8.07 13.21 3.29
C VAL A 156 -6.92 13.54 2.33
N ALA A 157 -6.63 12.67 1.35
CA ALA A 157 -5.64 12.94 0.32
C ALA A 157 -5.96 14.20 -0.49
N LEU A 158 -7.25 14.54 -0.71
CA LEU A 158 -7.70 15.74 -1.41
C LEU A 158 -7.20 17.06 -0.78
N ALA A 159 -7.09 17.09 0.54
CA ALA A 159 -6.76 18.31 1.28
C ALA A 159 -5.24 18.47 1.53
N GLN A 160 -4.41 17.57 1.03
CA GLN A 160 -2.97 17.60 1.31
C GLN A 160 -2.24 18.62 0.45
N THR A 161 -1.28 19.30 1.06
CA THR A 161 -0.40 20.28 0.40
C THR A 161 1.01 19.73 0.13
N SER A 162 1.42 18.66 0.83
CA SER A 162 2.68 17.94 0.63
C SER A 162 2.47 16.73 -0.28
N MET A 163 3.36 16.55 -1.27
CA MET A 163 3.35 15.40 -2.17
C MET A 163 3.53 14.08 -1.42
N LYS A 164 4.46 14.04 -0.46
CA LYS A 164 4.69 12.85 0.37
C LYS A 164 3.47 12.49 1.20
N ARG A 165 2.83 13.49 1.79
CA ARG A 165 1.64 13.29 2.64
C ARG A 165 0.42 12.87 1.82
N MET A 166 0.25 13.43 0.62
CA MET A 166 -0.78 12.99 -0.33
C MET A 166 -0.59 11.53 -0.73
N LEU A 167 0.65 11.14 -1.09
CA LEU A 167 0.98 9.74 -1.43
C LEU A 167 0.83 8.81 -0.20
N ALA A 168 1.04 9.29 1.02
CA ALA A 168 0.79 8.53 2.24
C ALA A 168 -0.69 8.18 2.41
N TYR A 169 -1.59 9.17 2.32
CA TYR A 169 -3.03 8.93 2.38
C TYR A 169 -3.54 8.11 1.21
N SER A 170 -3.02 8.36 0.01
CA SER A 170 -3.26 7.50 -1.15
C SER A 170 -2.90 6.04 -0.84
N SER A 171 -1.74 5.79 -0.23
CA SER A 171 -1.29 4.45 0.10
C SER A 171 -2.17 3.74 1.14
N ILE A 172 -2.88 4.48 1.99
CA ILE A 172 -3.91 3.96 2.90
C ILE A 172 -5.14 3.50 2.11
N GLY A 173 -5.60 4.32 1.16
CA GLY A 173 -6.68 3.96 0.24
C GLY A 173 -6.35 2.74 -0.61
N GLN A 174 -5.11 2.66 -1.15
CA GLN A 174 -4.67 1.52 -1.95
C GLN A 174 -4.63 0.22 -1.13
N ALA A 175 -4.24 0.28 0.15
CA ALA A 175 -4.34 -0.88 1.05
C ALA A 175 -5.79 -1.36 1.19
N GLY A 176 -6.75 -0.44 1.24
CA GLY A 176 -8.19 -0.77 1.23
C GLY A 176 -8.62 -1.54 -0.02
N PHE A 177 -8.14 -1.17 -1.21
CA PHE A 177 -8.42 -1.92 -2.43
C PHE A 177 -7.84 -3.34 -2.40
N VAL A 178 -6.61 -3.53 -1.93
CA VAL A 178 -6.00 -4.87 -1.77
C VAL A 178 -6.85 -5.77 -0.87
N MET A 179 -7.41 -5.22 0.20
CA MET A 179 -8.25 -5.97 1.14
C MET A 179 -9.51 -6.54 0.47
N ILE A 180 -10.04 -5.93 -0.61
CA ILE A 180 -11.18 -6.49 -1.38
C ILE A 180 -10.86 -7.91 -1.87
N GLY A 181 -9.68 -8.09 -2.46
CA GLY A 181 -9.25 -9.40 -2.96
C GLY A 181 -9.04 -10.43 -1.85
N ILE A 182 -8.58 -10.00 -0.67
CA ILE A 182 -8.36 -10.91 0.48
C ILE A 182 -9.70 -11.32 1.09
N VAL A 183 -10.64 -10.38 1.27
CA VAL A 183 -11.98 -10.64 1.83
C VAL A 183 -12.79 -11.60 0.96
N SER A 184 -12.60 -11.58 -0.36
CA SER A 184 -13.28 -12.53 -1.25
C SER A 184 -12.98 -13.99 -0.91
N GLY A 185 -11.80 -14.29 -0.36
CA GLY A 185 -11.41 -15.64 0.07
C GLY A 185 -11.21 -16.65 -1.06
N THR A 186 -11.36 -16.23 -2.32
CA THR A 186 -11.23 -17.10 -3.49
C THR A 186 -9.85 -17.04 -4.13
N GLN A 187 -9.53 -18.04 -4.94
CA GLN A 187 -8.26 -18.07 -5.68
C GLN A 187 -8.11 -16.83 -6.57
N ASP A 188 -9.17 -16.45 -7.29
CA ASP A 188 -9.14 -15.28 -8.16
C ASP A 188 -8.98 -13.98 -7.38
N GLY A 189 -9.60 -13.86 -6.20
CA GLY A 189 -9.45 -12.70 -5.34
C GLY A 189 -8.05 -12.55 -4.77
N LEU A 190 -7.45 -13.63 -4.31
CA LEU A 190 -6.07 -13.64 -3.84
C LEU A 190 -5.09 -13.36 -4.99
N SER A 191 -5.34 -13.91 -6.18
CA SER A 191 -4.56 -13.65 -7.38
C SER A 191 -4.65 -12.17 -7.81
N ALA A 192 -5.84 -11.58 -7.72
CA ALA A 192 -6.05 -10.16 -7.96
C ALA A 192 -5.32 -9.28 -6.94
N ALA A 193 -5.33 -9.67 -5.66
CA ALA A 193 -4.59 -8.97 -4.61
C ALA A 193 -3.07 -9.03 -4.84
N VAL A 194 -2.52 -10.19 -5.20
CA VAL A 194 -1.09 -10.37 -5.52
C VAL A 194 -0.71 -9.54 -6.75
N LEU A 195 -1.50 -9.61 -7.82
CA LEU A 195 -1.27 -8.79 -9.02
C LEU A 195 -1.28 -7.30 -8.69
N TYR A 196 -2.28 -6.86 -7.89
CA TYR A 196 -2.40 -5.46 -7.54
C TYR A 196 -1.24 -4.98 -6.64
N LEU A 197 -0.77 -5.79 -5.70
CA LEU A 197 0.42 -5.50 -4.90
C LEU A 197 1.67 -5.36 -5.78
N ALA A 198 1.83 -6.25 -6.76
CA ALA A 198 2.92 -6.16 -7.73
C ALA A 198 2.81 -4.89 -8.60
N ALA A 199 1.62 -4.56 -9.09
CA ALA A 199 1.37 -3.33 -9.83
C ALA A 199 1.66 -2.08 -8.96
N TYR A 200 1.17 -2.08 -7.72
CA TYR A 200 1.37 -1.01 -6.76
C TYR A 200 2.85 -0.75 -6.47
N LEU A 201 3.66 -1.82 -6.40
CA LEU A 201 5.12 -1.69 -6.25
C LEU A 201 5.71 -0.77 -7.32
N PHE A 202 5.45 -1.06 -8.59
CA PHE A 202 6.03 -0.28 -9.69
C PHE A 202 5.44 1.13 -9.78
N MET A 203 4.13 1.28 -9.65
CA MET A 203 3.47 2.59 -9.68
C MET A 203 3.98 3.52 -8.59
N ASN A 204 4.09 3.01 -7.38
CA ASN A 204 4.44 3.82 -6.21
C ASN A 204 5.94 4.11 -6.15
N LEU A 205 6.81 3.12 -6.44
CA LEU A 205 8.25 3.37 -6.57
C LEU A 205 8.56 4.35 -7.70
N GLY A 206 7.85 4.26 -8.82
CA GLY A 206 7.99 5.21 -9.92
C GLY A 206 7.62 6.64 -9.51
N ALA A 207 6.48 6.80 -8.83
CA ALA A 207 6.05 8.10 -8.29
C ALA A 207 7.07 8.66 -7.28
N PHE A 208 7.50 7.86 -6.30
CA PHE A 208 8.52 8.30 -5.33
C PHE A 208 9.88 8.58 -5.97
N SER A 209 10.28 7.85 -7.02
CA SER A 209 11.52 8.14 -7.76
C SER A 209 11.50 9.55 -8.38
N CYS A 210 10.34 9.96 -8.93
CA CYS A 210 10.16 11.33 -9.43
C CYS A 210 10.21 12.36 -8.28
N VAL A 211 9.56 12.06 -7.16
CA VAL A 211 9.58 12.94 -5.98
C VAL A 211 10.99 13.08 -5.40
N ILE A 212 11.78 12.00 -5.36
CA ILE A 212 13.19 12.03 -4.93
C ILE A 212 13.99 12.94 -5.85
N LEU A 213 13.88 12.78 -7.18
CA LEU A 213 14.61 13.60 -8.15
C LEU A 213 14.24 15.06 -8.01
N PHE A 214 12.97 15.38 -7.83
CA PHE A 214 12.52 16.76 -7.63
C PHE A 214 13.04 17.32 -6.30
N SER A 215 12.88 16.61 -5.21
CA SER A 215 13.30 17.07 -3.88
C SER A 215 14.83 17.22 -3.75
N LEU A 216 15.63 16.40 -4.43
CA LEU A 216 17.09 16.55 -4.47
C LEU A 216 17.54 17.84 -5.14
N ARG A 217 16.75 18.37 -6.08
CA ARG A 217 17.08 19.57 -6.83
C ARG A 217 16.50 20.83 -6.21
N THR A 218 15.34 20.74 -5.59
CA THR A 218 14.58 21.90 -5.10
C THR A 218 14.55 22.02 -3.59
N GLY A 219 14.79 20.91 -2.87
CA GLY A 219 14.62 20.85 -1.40
C GLY A 219 13.16 20.91 -0.95
N SER A 220 12.19 20.95 -1.87
CA SER A 220 10.76 21.06 -1.55
C SER A 220 9.99 19.78 -1.85
N ASP A 221 8.92 19.56 -1.07
CA ASP A 221 7.93 18.49 -1.26
C ASP A 221 6.50 19.03 -1.40
N ARG A 222 6.32 20.35 -1.49
CA ARG A 222 5.00 20.98 -1.64
C ARG A 222 4.45 20.78 -3.05
N ILE A 223 3.20 20.39 -3.17
CA ILE A 223 2.52 20.17 -4.45
C ILE A 223 2.53 21.43 -5.32
N LEU A 224 2.34 22.61 -4.73
CA LEU A 224 2.36 23.89 -5.45
C LEU A 224 3.70 24.17 -6.16
N ASP A 225 4.79 23.66 -5.61
CA ASP A 225 6.13 23.88 -6.15
C ASP A 225 6.41 23.08 -7.43
N TYR A 226 5.52 22.12 -7.78
CA TYR A 226 5.57 21.39 -9.06
C TYR A 226 4.92 22.17 -10.24
N SER A 227 4.38 23.37 -9.98
CA SER A 227 3.65 24.19 -10.95
C SER A 227 4.51 24.53 -12.17
N GLY A 228 4.05 24.13 -13.38
CA GLY A 228 4.75 24.40 -14.63
C GLY A 228 6.03 23.55 -14.88
N LEU A 229 6.24 22.49 -14.10
CA LEU A 229 7.44 21.64 -14.19
C LEU A 229 7.64 21.02 -15.58
N TYR A 230 6.56 20.74 -16.32
CA TYR A 230 6.65 20.16 -17.67
C TYR A 230 7.58 20.93 -18.61
N GLN A 231 7.64 22.24 -18.50
CA GLN A 231 8.44 23.09 -19.36
C GLN A 231 9.94 23.00 -19.05
N LYS A 232 10.29 22.68 -17.79
CA LYS A 232 11.68 22.59 -17.33
C LYS A 232 12.22 21.16 -17.33
N ASP A 233 11.40 20.20 -16.97
CA ASP A 233 11.76 18.78 -16.90
C ASP A 233 10.59 17.90 -17.36
N PRO A 234 10.39 17.76 -18.69
CA PRO A 234 9.26 17.01 -19.25
C PRO A 234 9.29 15.52 -18.85
N LEU A 235 10.48 14.95 -18.66
CA LEU A 235 10.62 13.52 -18.41
C LEU A 235 10.18 13.11 -17.00
N ILE A 236 10.57 13.88 -15.97
CA ILE A 236 10.07 13.65 -14.60
C ILE A 236 8.56 13.90 -14.55
N THR A 237 8.09 14.95 -15.23
CA THR A 237 6.65 15.28 -15.26
C THR A 237 5.83 14.17 -15.91
N LEU A 238 6.26 13.65 -17.06
CA LEU A 238 5.59 12.54 -17.74
C LEU A 238 5.66 11.26 -16.92
N GLY A 239 6.82 10.93 -16.34
CA GLY A 239 6.99 9.76 -15.49
C GLY A 239 6.08 9.80 -14.27
N LEU A 240 6.04 10.93 -13.55
CA LEU A 240 5.16 11.11 -12.40
C LEU A 240 3.69 11.05 -12.82
N SER A 241 3.32 11.72 -13.96
CA SER A 241 1.96 11.70 -14.46
C SER A 241 1.48 10.29 -14.80
N LEU A 242 2.29 9.48 -15.48
CA LEU A 242 1.96 8.09 -15.82
C LEU A 242 1.75 7.23 -14.54
N CYS A 243 2.62 7.38 -13.55
CA CYS A 243 2.47 6.66 -12.28
C CYS A 243 1.20 7.10 -11.54
N LEU A 244 0.90 8.40 -11.47
CA LEU A 244 -0.32 8.92 -10.81
C LEU A 244 -1.59 8.50 -11.53
N LEU A 245 -1.62 8.52 -12.88
CA LEU A 245 -2.74 8.04 -13.68
C LEU A 245 -3.00 6.54 -13.43
N SER A 246 -1.95 5.75 -13.33
CA SER A 246 -2.05 4.33 -13.03
C SER A 246 -2.55 4.07 -11.60
N LEU A 247 -2.06 4.82 -10.59
CA LEU A 247 -2.58 4.78 -9.21
C LEU A 247 -4.06 5.17 -9.16
N GLY A 248 -4.47 6.15 -9.97
CA GLY A 248 -5.87 6.51 -10.15
C GLY A 248 -6.70 5.38 -10.75
N GLY A 249 -6.08 4.52 -11.56
CA GLY A 249 -6.77 3.44 -12.26
C GLY A 249 -7.37 3.91 -13.59
N LEU A 250 -6.61 4.68 -14.37
CA LEU A 250 -7.02 5.07 -15.72
C LEU A 250 -6.47 4.11 -16.77
N PRO A 251 -7.31 3.67 -17.74
CA PRO A 251 -6.85 2.83 -18.83
C PRO A 251 -5.86 3.61 -19.73
N PRO A 252 -4.88 2.98 -20.36
CA PRO A 252 -4.61 1.53 -20.43
C PRO A 252 -3.55 1.03 -19.43
N MET A 253 -3.35 1.70 -18.30
CA MET A 253 -2.28 1.43 -17.34
C MET A 253 -2.50 0.16 -16.51
N LEU A 254 -1.42 -0.38 -15.96
CA LEU A 254 -1.44 -1.62 -15.15
C LEU A 254 -2.37 -1.50 -13.92
N GLY A 255 -2.42 -0.34 -13.26
CA GLY A 255 -3.26 -0.11 -12.08
C GLY A 255 -4.77 -0.21 -12.36
N PHE A 256 -5.20 0.14 -13.57
CA PHE A 256 -6.59 -0.02 -14.00
C PHE A 256 -6.99 -1.49 -14.01
N PHE A 257 -6.23 -2.33 -14.70
CA PHE A 257 -6.52 -3.77 -14.77
C PHE A 257 -6.45 -4.44 -13.39
N GLY A 258 -5.47 -4.07 -12.57
CA GLY A 258 -5.39 -4.57 -11.22
C GLY A 258 -6.64 -4.25 -10.38
N LYS A 259 -7.16 -3.01 -10.45
CA LYS A 259 -8.43 -2.64 -9.78
C LYS A 259 -9.63 -3.40 -10.34
N ILE A 260 -9.71 -3.56 -11.67
CA ILE A 260 -10.80 -4.32 -12.29
C ILE A 260 -10.84 -5.76 -11.78
N TYR A 261 -9.70 -6.45 -11.72
CA TYR A 261 -9.65 -7.82 -11.20
C TYR A 261 -10.09 -7.89 -9.73
N LEU A 262 -9.68 -6.92 -8.89
CA LEU A 262 -10.12 -6.83 -7.50
C LEU A 262 -11.64 -6.63 -7.38
N PHE A 263 -12.19 -5.69 -8.14
CA PHE A 263 -13.63 -5.41 -8.12
C PHE A 263 -14.45 -6.57 -8.68
N PHE A 264 -13.96 -7.23 -9.73
CA PHE A 264 -14.61 -8.41 -10.28
C PHE A 264 -14.64 -9.56 -9.27
N ALA A 265 -13.52 -9.83 -8.60
CA ALA A 265 -13.45 -10.85 -7.56
C ALA A 265 -14.38 -10.55 -6.38
N GLY A 266 -14.42 -9.29 -5.91
CA GLY A 266 -15.32 -8.86 -4.85
C GLY A 266 -16.79 -8.96 -5.25
N TRP A 267 -17.13 -8.58 -6.49
CA TRP A 267 -18.50 -8.68 -7.03
C TRP A 267 -18.97 -10.13 -7.15
N ALA A 268 -18.13 -11.00 -7.70
CA ALA A 268 -18.43 -12.42 -7.86
C ALA A 268 -18.68 -13.14 -6.51
N ASN A 269 -18.10 -12.62 -5.43
CA ASN A 269 -18.28 -13.16 -4.07
C ASN A 269 -19.26 -12.33 -3.22
N HIS A 270 -20.22 -11.66 -3.84
CA HIS A 270 -21.31 -10.92 -3.19
C HIS A 270 -20.88 -9.80 -2.23
N GLN A 271 -19.65 -9.33 -2.31
CA GLN A 271 -19.13 -8.19 -1.52
C GLN A 271 -19.52 -6.84 -2.14
N TYR A 272 -20.80 -6.66 -2.45
CA TYR A 272 -21.30 -5.50 -3.22
C TYR A 272 -21.00 -4.15 -2.56
N LEU A 273 -21.23 -4.05 -1.24
CA LEU A 273 -20.96 -2.81 -0.50
C LEU A 273 -19.49 -2.39 -0.62
N LEU A 274 -18.59 -3.35 -0.45
CA LEU A 274 -17.14 -3.12 -0.51
C LEU A 274 -16.72 -2.65 -1.92
N VAL A 275 -17.25 -3.26 -2.95
CA VAL A 275 -17.00 -2.90 -4.36
C VAL A 275 -17.57 -1.51 -4.68
N ILE A 276 -18.79 -1.19 -4.25
CA ILE A 276 -19.42 0.13 -4.48
C ILE A 276 -18.57 1.23 -3.83
N VAL A 277 -18.18 1.06 -2.56
CA VAL A 277 -17.30 2.01 -1.87
C VAL A 277 -15.96 2.13 -2.61
N GLY A 278 -15.41 1.01 -3.08
CA GLY A 278 -14.18 0.99 -3.87
C GLY A 278 -14.29 1.78 -5.18
N LEU A 279 -15.38 1.63 -5.92
CA LEU A 279 -15.63 2.38 -7.16
C LEU A 279 -15.75 3.89 -6.89
N VAL A 280 -16.57 4.28 -5.91
CA VAL A 280 -16.74 5.70 -5.54
C VAL A 280 -15.42 6.34 -5.11
N THR A 281 -14.68 5.68 -4.23
CA THR A 281 -13.39 6.20 -3.74
C THR A 281 -12.29 6.17 -4.81
N SER A 282 -12.38 5.28 -5.79
CA SER A 282 -11.51 5.29 -6.96
C SER A 282 -11.71 6.56 -7.80
N VAL A 283 -12.97 6.99 -8.01
CA VAL A 283 -13.28 8.26 -8.69
C VAL A 283 -12.68 9.44 -7.93
N ILE A 284 -12.82 9.47 -6.60
CA ILE A 284 -12.20 10.50 -5.76
C ILE A 284 -10.67 10.50 -5.95
N SER A 285 -10.04 9.33 -6.03
CA SER A 285 -8.60 9.22 -6.24
C SER A 285 -8.14 9.80 -7.58
N ILE A 286 -8.89 9.58 -8.64
CA ILE A 286 -8.60 10.15 -9.95
C ILE A 286 -8.57 11.68 -9.88
N TYR A 287 -9.48 12.29 -9.16
CA TYR A 287 -9.58 13.75 -9.07
C TYR A 287 -8.30 14.39 -8.49
N TYR A 288 -7.80 13.93 -7.35
CA TYR A 288 -6.60 14.55 -6.77
C TYR A 288 -5.33 14.23 -7.57
N TYR A 289 -5.21 13.08 -8.20
CA TYR A 289 -4.09 12.79 -9.08
C TYR A 289 -4.09 13.67 -10.32
N ILE A 290 -5.24 13.82 -10.99
CA ILE A 290 -5.37 14.72 -12.15
C ILE A 290 -5.12 16.17 -11.73
N SER A 291 -5.53 16.60 -10.55
CA SER A 291 -5.26 17.95 -10.05
C SER A 291 -3.76 18.25 -9.97
N VAL A 292 -2.96 17.29 -9.49
CA VAL A 292 -1.50 17.42 -9.47
C VAL A 292 -0.93 17.46 -10.90
N ILE A 293 -1.39 16.56 -11.78
CA ILE A 293 -0.93 16.52 -13.18
C ILE A 293 -1.27 17.82 -13.90
N LYS A 294 -2.50 18.32 -13.71
CA LYS A 294 -2.91 19.62 -14.28
C LYS A 294 -2.00 20.75 -13.82
N MET A 295 -1.61 20.77 -12.55
CA MET A 295 -0.69 21.78 -12.02
C MET A 295 0.69 21.70 -12.68
N MET A 296 1.22 20.49 -12.90
CA MET A 296 2.53 20.30 -13.53
C MET A 296 2.56 20.65 -15.02
N VAL A 297 1.46 20.39 -15.74
CA VAL A 297 1.44 20.42 -17.23
C VAL A 297 0.78 21.70 -17.76
N VAL A 298 -0.35 22.13 -17.19
CA VAL A 298 -1.24 23.14 -17.80
C VAL A 298 -0.91 24.57 -17.36
N LYS A 299 -0.22 24.78 -16.25
CA LYS A 299 0.12 26.12 -15.81
C LYS A 299 1.14 26.78 -16.74
N GLU A 300 0.85 28.04 -17.11
CA GLU A 300 1.74 28.84 -17.94
C GLU A 300 3.07 29.18 -17.24
N PRO A 301 4.14 29.49 -18.00
CA PRO A 301 5.46 29.83 -17.43
C PRO A 301 5.42 30.98 -16.42
N GLN A 302 4.48 31.90 -16.61
CA GLN A 302 4.29 33.05 -15.72
C GLN A 302 3.70 32.66 -14.36
N GLU A 303 2.95 31.56 -14.30
CA GLU A 303 2.37 30.99 -13.08
C GLU A 303 3.24 29.89 -12.43
N ALA A 304 4.41 29.59 -13.03
CA ALA A 304 5.35 28.65 -12.45
C ALA A 304 5.82 29.13 -11.07
N SER A 305 6.02 28.21 -10.15
CA SER A 305 6.59 28.55 -8.84
C SER A 305 7.99 29.13 -8.98
N GLU A 306 8.41 29.99 -8.05
CA GLU A 306 9.76 30.56 -8.04
C GLU A 306 10.84 29.46 -8.06
N ILE A 307 10.58 28.35 -7.43
CA ILE A 307 11.46 27.17 -7.41
C ILE A 307 11.62 26.59 -8.83
N VAL A 308 10.52 26.43 -9.56
CA VAL A 308 10.58 25.93 -10.95
C VAL A 308 11.17 26.95 -11.90
N LYS A 309 10.96 28.25 -11.69
CA LYS A 309 11.64 29.29 -12.49
C LYS A 309 13.16 29.21 -12.35
N ALA A 310 13.67 28.94 -11.16
CA ALA A 310 15.08 28.75 -10.89
C ALA A 310 15.62 27.36 -11.31
N TYR A 311 14.74 26.42 -11.68
CA TYR A 311 15.11 25.07 -12.06
C TYR A 311 15.82 25.04 -13.42
N PRO A 312 16.95 24.31 -13.57
CA PRO A 312 17.64 24.20 -14.84
C PRO A 312 16.77 23.49 -15.89
N GLU A 313 16.81 23.93 -17.12
CA GLU A 313 16.14 23.25 -18.24
C GLU A 313 16.83 21.93 -18.54
N ILE A 314 16.06 20.85 -18.49
CA ILE A 314 16.56 19.49 -18.73
C ILE A 314 15.79 18.90 -19.91
N ASN A 315 16.33 19.07 -21.10
CA ASN A 315 15.75 18.53 -22.31
C ASN A 315 15.94 17.02 -22.40
N TRP A 316 14.86 16.26 -22.13
CA TRP A 316 14.76 14.81 -22.32
C TRP A 316 15.87 13.96 -21.67
N GLY A 317 16.66 14.54 -20.77
CA GLY A 317 17.70 13.85 -20.03
C GLY A 317 17.45 13.90 -18.52
N ILE A 318 17.53 12.76 -17.83
CA ILE A 318 17.53 12.76 -16.38
C ILE A 318 18.96 12.97 -15.90
N ILE A 319 19.23 14.12 -15.29
CA ILE A 319 20.47 14.35 -14.56
C ILE A 319 20.25 13.83 -13.14
N GLY A 320 20.89 12.75 -12.76
CA GLY A 320 20.76 12.14 -11.44
C GLY A 320 21.62 10.89 -11.31
N LEU A 321 21.56 10.26 -10.16
CA LEU A 321 22.28 9.02 -9.88
C LEU A 321 21.83 7.89 -10.83
N PRO A 322 22.76 7.15 -11.49
CA PRO A 322 22.41 6.09 -12.43
C PRO A 322 21.39 5.07 -11.90
N PRO A 323 21.48 4.58 -10.65
CA PRO A 323 20.50 3.63 -10.13
C PRO A 323 19.07 4.20 -10.06
N LEU A 324 18.92 5.47 -9.73
CA LEU A 324 17.61 6.12 -9.64
C LEU A 324 16.96 6.30 -11.03
N ARG A 325 17.77 6.53 -12.08
CA ARG A 325 17.29 6.56 -13.46
C ARG A 325 16.78 5.20 -13.91
N ILE A 326 17.54 4.14 -13.64
CA ILE A 326 17.14 2.78 -13.99
C ILE A 326 15.83 2.44 -13.28
N ALA A 327 15.71 2.73 -11.97
CA ALA A 327 14.50 2.51 -11.22
C ALA A 327 13.31 3.27 -11.81
N LEU A 328 13.48 4.55 -12.18
CA LEU A 328 12.41 5.35 -12.78
C LEU A 328 11.97 4.76 -14.12
N TYR A 329 12.92 4.50 -15.04
CA TYR A 329 12.57 3.95 -16.36
C TYR A 329 11.90 2.59 -16.27
N THR A 330 12.40 1.69 -15.44
CA THR A 330 11.80 0.36 -15.24
C THR A 330 10.40 0.46 -14.66
N CYS A 331 10.20 1.30 -13.62
CA CYS A 331 8.90 1.48 -13.01
C CYS A 331 7.89 2.10 -13.99
N VAL A 332 8.26 3.14 -14.72
CA VAL A 332 7.39 3.79 -15.72
C VAL A 332 7.07 2.84 -16.88
N ALA A 333 8.07 2.11 -17.40
CA ALA A 333 7.87 1.15 -18.48
C ALA A 333 6.91 0.01 -18.04
N VAL A 334 7.13 -0.58 -16.87
CA VAL A 334 6.25 -1.64 -16.35
C VAL A 334 4.84 -1.11 -16.09
N THR A 335 4.71 0.10 -15.57
CA THR A 335 3.41 0.73 -15.30
C THR A 335 2.63 0.99 -16.59
N ALA A 336 3.29 1.50 -17.63
CA ALA A 336 2.67 1.83 -18.91
C ALA A 336 2.37 0.58 -19.75
N LEU A 337 3.35 -0.33 -19.88
CA LEU A 337 3.23 -1.52 -20.74
C LEU A 337 2.54 -2.68 -20.04
N GLY A 338 2.59 -2.75 -18.72
CA GLY A 338 2.01 -3.85 -17.92
C GLY A 338 0.50 -3.97 -18.07
N GLY A 339 -0.19 -2.89 -18.44
CA GLY A 339 -1.62 -2.95 -18.76
C GLY A 339 -1.91 -3.84 -19.98
N ILE A 340 -1.07 -3.79 -21.01
CA ILE A 340 -1.18 -4.65 -22.19
C ILE A 340 -0.92 -6.13 -21.83
N LEU A 341 -0.04 -6.35 -20.86
CA LEU A 341 0.35 -7.67 -20.37
C LEU A 341 -0.47 -8.12 -19.15
N SER A 342 -1.61 -7.47 -18.85
CA SER A 342 -2.41 -7.75 -17.64
C SER A 342 -2.87 -9.20 -17.54
N ASN A 343 -3.34 -9.81 -18.65
CA ASN A 343 -3.78 -11.20 -18.67
C ASN A 343 -2.66 -12.22 -18.39
N PRO A 344 -1.47 -12.16 -19.03
CA PRO A 344 -0.33 -13.00 -18.65
C PRO A 344 0.09 -12.82 -17.19
N LEU A 345 0.12 -11.58 -16.69
CA LEU A 345 0.48 -11.30 -15.31
C LEU A 345 -0.54 -11.85 -14.31
N PHE A 346 -1.83 -11.77 -14.64
CA PHE A 346 -2.88 -12.38 -13.81
C PHE A 346 -2.76 -13.91 -13.77
N LYS A 347 -2.51 -14.56 -14.91
CA LYS A 347 -2.26 -16.01 -14.96
C LYS A 347 -1.06 -16.41 -14.10
N LEU A 348 0.02 -15.61 -14.12
CA LEU A 348 1.20 -15.84 -13.31
C LEU A 348 0.89 -15.70 -11.81
N ALA A 349 0.12 -14.69 -11.42
CA ALA A 349 -0.36 -14.54 -10.05
C ALA A 349 -1.26 -15.71 -9.62
N ASN A 350 -2.14 -16.17 -10.52
CA ASN A 350 -3.03 -17.30 -10.27
C ASN A 350 -2.24 -18.61 -10.07
N THR A 351 -1.23 -18.89 -10.90
CA THR A 351 -0.34 -20.03 -10.73
C THR A 351 0.42 -19.96 -9.40
N ALA A 352 0.97 -18.79 -9.05
CA ALA A 352 1.67 -18.59 -7.79
C ALA A 352 0.75 -18.84 -6.57
N VAL A 353 -0.51 -18.41 -6.63
CA VAL A 353 -1.51 -18.67 -5.58
C VAL A 353 -1.85 -20.15 -5.52
N SER A 354 -2.10 -20.81 -6.67
CA SER A 354 -2.50 -22.23 -6.72
C SER A 354 -1.39 -23.17 -6.25
N GLU A 355 -0.12 -22.83 -6.42
CA GLU A 355 1.02 -23.63 -5.99
C GLU A 355 1.40 -23.40 -4.51
N THR A 356 0.80 -22.42 -3.85
CA THR A 356 1.13 -22.07 -2.46
C THR A 356 0.26 -22.86 -1.47
N PRO A 357 0.79 -23.82 -0.69
CA PRO A 357 0.00 -24.75 0.12
C PRO A 357 -0.93 -24.07 1.13
N PHE A 358 -0.49 -22.99 1.78
CA PHE A 358 -1.33 -22.30 2.77
C PHE A 358 -2.48 -21.51 2.12
N LEU A 359 -2.33 -21.07 0.87
CA LEU A 359 -3.41 -20.41 0.11
C LEU A 359 -4.44 -21.44 -0.38
N GLN A 360 -4.00 -22.64 -0.75
CA GLN A 360 -4.89 -23.75 -1.06
C GLN A 360 -5.77 -24.15 0.13
N ALA A 361 -5.20 -24.15 1.34
CA ALA A 361 -5.96 -24.43 2.56
C ALA A 361 -7.07 -23.39 2.79
N MET A 362 -6.81 -22.11 2.57
CA MET A 362 -7.81 -21.05 2.68
C MET A 362 -8.94 -21.23 1.66
N ILE A 363 -8.62 -21.52 0.41
CA ILE A 363 -9.59 -21.74 -0.66
C ILE A 363 -10.46 -22.98 -0.38
N ALA A 364 -9.88 -24.05 0.16
CA ALA A 364 -10.60 -25.27 0.49
C ALA A 364 -11.64 -25.04 1.63
N VAL A 365 -11.30 -24.22 2.61
CA VAL A 365 -12.24 -23.87 3.69
C VAL A 365 -13.44 -23.07 3.15
N THR A 366 -13.19 -22.09 2.28
CA THR A 366 -14.27 -21.27 1.70
C THR A 366 -15.21 -22.07 0.78
N ASN A 367 -14.68 -23.04 0.01
CA ASN A 367 -15.48 -23.87 -0.88
C ASN A 367 -16.34 -24.93 -0.12
N ASN A 368 -16.00 -25.25 1.12
CA ASN A 368 -16.79 -26.17 1.95
C ASN A 368 -17.94 -25.50 2.71
N ILE A 369 -18.00 -24.16 2.71
CA ILE A 369 -19.01 -23.35 3.40
C ILE A 369 -20.06 -22.80 2.43
N SER A 370 -19.73 -22.75 1.13
CA SER A 370 -20.64 -22.35 0.05
C SER A 370 -21.44 -23.54 -0.46
#